data_359a80fdbc42a75e70cccd8c047e249f
#
_entry.id   359a80fdbc42a75e70cccd8c047e249f
#
_cell.length_a   1.000
_cell.length_b   1.000
_cell.length_c   1.000
_cell.angle_alpha   90.00
_cell.angle_beta   90.00
_cell.angle_gamma   90.00
#
_symmetry.space_group_name_H-M   'P 1'
#
loop_
_entity.id
_entity.type
_entity.pdbx_description
1 polymer ?
#
loop_
_entity_poly.entity_id
_entity_poly.type
_entity_poly.pdbx_seq_one_letter_code
_entity_poly.pdbx_strand_id
1 'polypeptide(L)'
;MTSSYQQQLDAKTARITSQFAEYSPPALEVFASAEQNFRMRAEFRIWHTENDMFYAMFERNEDQQKQVVRIDEFPIADQSINALMPKLLDALKANPVLSKRLFEVHFLATLKGEILVSLVYRCPLDAAWETAAKALSEQLNIKIYGRSRGQKLILTDDYVVEELQVFDRTYKYKQIESSFTQPNRSEE
;
A
#
# COMPACT_ATOMS: atom_id res chain seq x y z
N MET A 1 0.59 28.20 13.70
CA MET A 1 -0.29 27.10 14.18
C MET A 1 0.49 25.82 14.02
N THR A 2 0.57 25.02 15.08
CA THR A 2 1.25 23.71 15.02
C THR A 2 0.41 22.75 14.14
N SER A 3 1.03 21.97 13.25
CA SER A 3 0.31 21.03 12.40
C SER A 3 -0.33 19.91 13.22
N SER A 4 -1.35 19.26 12.68
CA SER A 4 -1.99 18.11 13.35
C SER A 4 -1.01 16.95 13.55
N TYR A 5 -0.05 16.80 12.64
CA TYR A 5 1.04 15.84 12.76
C TYR A 5 1.94 16.13 13.97
N GLN A 6 2.37 17.39 14.13
CA GLN A 6 3.21 17.79 15.25
C GLN A 6 2.50 17.59 16.60
N GLN A 7 1.22 17.92 16.67
CA GLN A 7 0.41 17.68 17.87
C GLN A 7 0.34 16.18 18.21
N GLN A 8 0.18 15.31 17.20
CA GLN A 8 0.19 13.86 17.38
C GLN A 8 1.56 13.36 17.87
N LEU A 9 2.64 13.88 17.29
CA LEU A 9 4.02 13.51 17.64
C LEU A 9 4.31 13.90 19.11
N ASP A 10 3.98 15.13 19.49
CA ASP A 10 4.16 15.64 20.85
C ASP A 10 3.37 14.81 21.86
N ALA A 11 2.11 14.50 21.55
CA ALA A 11 1.27 13.66 22.42
C ALA A 11 1.83 12.24 22.59
N LYS A 12 2.35 11.62 21.53
CA LYS A 12 3.00 10.30 21.57
C LYS A 12 4.28 10.35 22.40
N THR A 13 5.12 11.35 22.18
CA THR A 13 6.36 11.56 22.92
C THR A 13 6.09 11.74 24.41
N ALA A 14 5.15 12.61 24.78
CA ALA A 14 4.76 12.84 26.16
C ALA A 14 4.24 11.57 26.84
N ARG A 15 3.42 10.78 26.12
CA ARG A 15 2.91 9.50 26.61
C ARG A 15 4.03 8.51 26.89
N ILE A 16 4.97 8.32 25.98
CA ILE A 16 6.10 7.39 26.17
C ILE A 16 6.98 7.85 27.33
N THR A 17 7.33 9.13 27.37
CA THR A 17 8.11 9.70 28.49
C THR A 17 7.45 9.44 29.84
N SER A 18 6.14 9.65 29.94
CA SER A 18 5.38 9.40 31.17
C SER A 18 5.33 7.92 31.56
N GLN A 19 5.12 7.03 30.58
CA GLN A 19 5.03 5.58 30.83
C GLN A 19 6.34 4.98 31.39
N PHE A 20 7.48 5.53 31.00
CA PHE A 20 8.78 5.01 31.40
C PHE A 20 9.47 5.83 32.49
N ALA A 21 8.85 6.89 32.98
CA ALA A 21 9.47 7.81 33.96
C ALA A 21 10.04 7.12 35.19
N GLU A 22 9.35 6.11 35.74
CA GLU A 22 9.78 5.37 36.96
C GLU A 22 11.02 4.49 36.74
N TYR A 23 11.35 4.16 35.47
CA TYR A 23 12.47 3.28 35.14
C TYR A 23 13.77 4.04 34.85
N SER A 24 13.78 5.36 35.00
CA SER A 24 14.94 6.22 34.67
C SER A 24 15.53 5.92 33.28
N PRO A 25 14.73 5.97 32.21
CA PRO A 25 15.16 5.61 30.87
C PRO A 25 16.21 6.60 30.33
N PRO A 26 17.02 6.22 29.32
CA PRO A 26 17.82 7.18 28.59
C PRO A 26 16.95 8.26 27.92
N ALA A 27 17.57 9.35 27.49
CA ALA A 27 16.87 10.39 26.76
C ALA A 27 16.16 9.81 25.54
N LEU A 28 14.88 10.17 25.34
CA LEU A 28 14.10 9.71 24.20
C LEU A 28 14.62 10.38 22.91
N GLU A 29 15.03 9.57 21.96
CA GLU A 29 15.33 10.04 20.60
C GLU A 29 14.06 9.93 19.74
N VAL A 30 13.74 11.01 19.00
CA VAL A 30 12.53 11.09 18.18
C VAL A 30 12.92 11.27 16.73
N PHE A 31 12.58 10.28 15.89
CA PHE A 31 12.77 10.32 14.45
C PHE A 31 11.43 10.59 13.78
N ALA A 32 11.22 11.85 13.37
CA ALA A 32 9.98 12.26 12.75
C ALA A 32 9.91 11.81 11.28
N SER A 33 8.79 11.21 10.87
CA SER A 33 8.52 10.93 9.46
C SER A 33 8.01 12.18 8.72
N ALA A 34 7.92 12.12 7.40
CA ALA A 34 7.16 13.12 6.64
C ALA A 34 5.68 13.10 7.07
N GLU A 35 4.99 14.24 6.96
CA GLU A 35 3.55 14.32 7.29
C GLU A 35 2.67 13.56 6.28
N GLN A 36 3.14 13.45 5.02
CA GLN A 36 2.46 12.80 3.91
C GLN A 36 3.46 11.96 3.10
N ASN A 37 2.93 11.08 2.26
CA ASN A 37 3.68 10.29 1.28
C ASN A 37 4.80 9.42 1.88
N PHE A 38 4.67 9.04 3.15
CA PHE A 38 5.66 8.22 3.84
C PHE A 38 5.43 6.71 3.70
N ARG A 39 4.22 6.31 3.27
CA ARG A 39 3.77 4.91 3.31
C ARG A 39 4.05 4.22 1.98
N MET A 40 4.94 3.22 1.99
CA MET A 40 5.37 2.46 0.82
C MET A 40 4.47 1.26 0.51
N ARG A 41 3.56 0.90 1.41
CA ARG A 41 2.59 -0.19 1.24
C ARG A 41 1.18 0.29 1.53
N ALA A 42 0.24 0.00 0.63
CA ALA A 42 -1.18 0.32 0.80
C ALA A 42 -2.05 -0.81 0.26
N GLU A 43 -3.15 -1.08 0.93
CA GLU A 43 -4.09 -2.16 0.59
C GLU A 43 -5.51 -1.60 0.60
N PHE A 44 -6.23 -1.80 -0.49
CA PHE A 44 -7.59 -1.31 -0.63
C PHE A 44 -8.52 -2.44 -1.04
N ARG A 45 -9.72 -2.42 -0.46
CA ARG A 45 -10.84 -3.19 -1.00
C ARG A 45 -11.27 -2.60 -2.33
N ILE A 46 -11.67 -3.44 -3.28
CA ILE A 46 -12.41 -3.00 -4.46
C ILE A 46 -13.91 -3.16 -4.17
N TRP A 47 -14.61 -2.05 -4.25
CA TRP A 47 -16.07 -2.01 -4.10
C TRP A 47 -16.71 -1.93 -5.47
N HIS A 48 -17.61 -2.88 -5.74
CA HIS A 48 -18.37 -2.92 -6.98
C HIS A 48 -19.79 -2.44 -6.71
N THR A 49 -20.26 -1.56 -7.56
CA THR A 49 -21.69 -1.16 -7.67
C THR A 49 -22.24 -1.65 -9.01
N GLU A 50 -23.48 -1.34 -9.32
CA GLU A 50 -24.08 -1.69 -10.61
C GLU A 50 -23.33 -1.07 -11.80
N ASN A 51 -22.82 0.15 -11.63
CA ASN A 51 -22.25 0.95 -12.72
C ASN A 51 -20.82 1.42 -12.49
N ASP A 52 -20.21 1.11 -11.34
CA ASP A 52 -18.85 1.59 -11.00
C ASP A 52 -18.08 0.59 -10.15
N MET A 53 -16.78 0.78 -10.12
CA MET A 53 -15.83 0.06 -9.28
C MET A 53 -14.81 1.08 -8.74
N PHE A 54 -14.50 1.04 -7.44
CA PHE A 54 -13.59 1.99 -6.82
C PHE A 54 -12.82 1.37 -5.64
N TYR A 55 -11.70 2.01 -5.26
CA TYR A 55 -11.00 1.68 -4.02
C TYR A 55 -11.82 2.09 -2.82
N ALA A 56 -11.90 1.22 -1.83
CA ALA A 56 -12.67 1.45 -0.62
C ALA A 56 -11.90 1.08 0.63
N MET A 57 -12.13 1.83 1.68
CA MET A 57 -11.81 1.49 3.06
C MET A 57 -13.09 1.41 3.88
N PHE A 58 -12.96 0.93 5.11
CA PHE A 58 -14.10 0.81 6.01
C PHE A 58 -13.84 1.60 7.27
N GLU A 59 -14.76 2.46 7.60
CA GLU A 59 -14.81 3.17 8.86
C GLU A 59 -16.00 2.70 9.70
N ARG A 60 -15.97 2.99 10.98
CA ARG A 60 -17.11 2.80 11.87
C ARG A 60 -17.75 4.17 12.11
N ASN A 61 -19.04 4.27 11.87
CA ASN A 61 -19.81 5.46 12.23
C ASN A 61 -20.01 5.55 13.76
N GLU A 62 -20.67 6.58 14.23
CA GLU A 62 -20.98 6.82 15.65
C GLU A 62 -21.72 5.63 16.29
N ASP A 63 -22.56 4.94 15.53
CA ASP A 63 -23.32 3.75 15.94
C ASP A 63 -22.49 2.44 15.85
N GLN A 64 -21.17 2.53 15.64
CA GLN A 64 -20.27 1.38 15.44
C GLN A 64 -20.60 0.54 14.19
N GLN A 65 -21.45 1.01 13.30
CA GLN A 65 -21.76 0.34 12.04
C GLN A 65 -20.63 0.56 11.03
N LYS A 66 -20.34 -0.47 10.25
CA LYS A 66 -19.32 -0.44 9.22
C LYS A 66 -19.82 0.35 8.00
N GLN A 67 -19.15 1.44 7.68
CA GLN A 67 -19.43 2.29 6.53
C GLN A 67 -18.33 2.13 5.47
N VAL A 68 -18.74 2.06 4.19
CA VAL A 68 -17.81 2.06 3.05
C VAL A 68 -17.43 3.50 2.72
N VAL A 69 -16.14 3.75 2.68
CA VAL A 69 -15.57 5.05 2.30
C VAL A 69 -14.82 4.88 0.98
N ARG A 70 -15.21 5.64 -0.03
CA ARG A 70 -14.51 5.71 -1.32
C ARG A 70 -13.16 6.39 -1.14
N ILE A 71 -12.13 5.82 -1.71
CA ILE A 71 -10.75 6.34 -1.67
C ILE A 71 -10.33 6.67 -3.09
N ASP A 72 -10.28 7.94 -3.43
CA ASP A 72 -9.76 8.40 -4.73
C ASP A 72 -8.28 8.80 -4.61
N GLU A 73 -7.86 9.26 -3.42
CA GLU A 73 -6.47 9.55 -3.04
C GLU A 73 -6.19 9.04 -1.63
N PHE A 74 -4.94 8.65 -1.37
CA PHE A 74 -4.49 8.23 -0.06
C PHE A 74 -3.25 9.04 0.35
N PRO A 75 -3.40 10.23 0.96
CA PRO A 75 -2.32 11.21 1.15
C PRO A 75 -1.10 10.71 1.90
N ILE A 76 -1.25 9.68 2.74
CA ILE A 76 -0.13 9.08 3.46
C ILE A 76 0.67 8.08 2.59
N ALA A 77 0.07 7.53 1.52
CA ALA A 77 0.78 6.64 0.60
C ALA A 77 1.79 7.42 -0.25
N ASP A 78 2.86 6.73 -0.64
CA ASP A 78 3.89 7.32 -1.51
C ASP A 78 3.28 7.92 -2.77
N GLN A 79 3.94 8.94 -3.30
CA GLN A 79 3.48 9.66 -4.50
C GLN A 79 3.34 8.73 -5.71
N SER A 80 4.23 7.74 -5.84
CA SER A 80 4.17 6.76 -6.92
C SER A 80 2.91 5.89 -6.84
N ILE A 81 2.48 5.51 -5.64
CA ILE A 81 1.23 4.78 -5.40
C ILE A 81 0.04 5.66 -5.77
N ASN A 82 -0.01 6.90 -5.25
CA ASN A 82 -1.11 7.83 -5.56
C ASN A 82 -1.21 8.15 -7.05
N ALA A 83 -0.08 8.30 -7.75
CA ALA A 83 -0.06 8.54 -9.19
C ALA A 83 -0.50 7.31 -10.02
N LEU A 84 -0.28 6.09 -9.49
CA LEU A 84 -0.68 4.85 -10.14
C LEU A 84 -2.16 4.52 -9.90
N MET A 85 -2.70 4.81 -8.73
CA MET A 85 -4.07 4.43 -8.33
C MET A 85 -5.15 4.72 -9.40
N PRO A 86 -5.30 5.97 -9.91
CA PRO A 86 -6.31 6.26 -10.92
C PRO A 86 -6.05 5.53 -12.24
N LYS A 87 -4.82 5.49 -12.71
CA LYS A 87 -4.44 4.84 -13.98
C LYS A 87 -4.71 3.34 -13.95
N LEU A 88 -4.39 2.69 -12.84
CA LEU A 88 -4.66 1.27 -12.62
C LEU A 88 -6.16 1.01 -12.56
N LEU A 89 -6.91 1.83 -11.82
CA LEU A 89 -8.36 1.68 -11.68
C LEU A 89 -9.07 1.80 -13.04
N ASP A 90 -8.70 2.79 -13.85
CA ASP A 90 -9.26 3.00 -15.18
C ASP A 90 -8.96 1.82 -16.12
N ALA A 91 -7.73 1.33 -16.11
CA ALA A 91 -7.34 0.17 -16.91
C ALA A 91 -8.06 -1.12 -16.45
N LEU A 92 -8.25 -1.31 -15.15
CA LEU A 92 -9.01 -2.42 -14.61
C LEU A 92 -10.50 -2.34 -15.00
N LYS A 93 -11.11 -1.15 -14.95
CA LYS A 93 -12.51 -0.92 -15.39
C LYS A 93 -12.70 -1.21 -16.88
N ALA A 94 -11.74 -0.81 -17.69
CA ALA A 94 -11.78 -1.01 -19.15
C ALA A 94 -11.66 -2.49 -19.55
N ASN A 95 -11.19 -3.37 -18.66
CA ASN A 95 -10.95 -4.78 -18.97
C ASN A 95 -11.88 -5.69 -18.14
N PRO A 96 -12.94 -6.26 -18.75
CA PRO A 96 -13.88 -7.13 -18.04
C PRO A 96 -13.26 -8.40 -17.43
N VAL A 97 -12.15 -8.89 -17.97
CA VAL A 97 -11.43 -10.04 -17.42
C VAL A 97 -10.75 -9.67 -16.10
N LEU A 98 -10.12 -8.49 -16.04
CA LEU A 98 -9.41 -8.01 -14.86
C LEU A 98 -10.34 -7.44 -13.79
N SER A 99 -11.46 -6.82 -14.17
CA SER A 99 -12.42 -6.28 -13.19
C SER A 99 -13.31 -7.34 -12.55
N LYS A 100 -13.53 -8.48 -13.22
CA LYS A 100 -14.44 -9.53 -12.76
C LYS A 100 -14.05 -10.10 -11.40
N ARG A 101 -14.88 -9.83 -10.37
CA ARG A 101 -14.70 -10.31 -8.99
C ARG A 101 -13.34 -9.96 -8.36
N LEU A 102 -12.71 -8.90 -8.86
CA LEU A 102 -11.55 -8.30 -8.19
C LEU A 102 -11.98 -7.83 -6.80
N PHE A 103 -11.23 -8.23 -5.78
CA PHE A 103 -11.65 -8.09 -4.39
C PHE A 103 -10.78 -7.07 -3.63
N GLU A 104 -9.47 -7.13 -3.84
CA GLU A 104 -8.52 -6.20 -3.25
C GLU A 104 -7.41 -5.88 -4.23
N VAL A 105 -6.82 -4.71 -4.06
CA VAL A 105 -5.58 -4.28 -4.71
C VAL A 105 -4.60 -3.87 -3.63
N HIS A 106 -3.42 -4.49 -3.65
CA HIS A 106 -2.33 -4.16 -2.74
C HIS A 106 -1.18 -3.54 -3.53
N PHE A 107 -0.60 -2.49 -3.00
CA PHE A 107 0.55 -1.79 -3.57
C PHE A 107 1.76 -1.96 -2.66
N LEU A 108 2.90 -2.24 -3.25
CA LEU A 108 4.20 -2.24 -2.59
C LEU A 108 5.17 -1.47 -3.48
N ALA A 109 5.64 -0.33 -3.01
CA ALA A 109 6.53 0.57 -3.73
C ALA A 109 7.91 0.63 -3.07
N THR A 110 8.92 1.03 -3.84
CA THR A 110 10.27 1.32 -3.36
C THR A 110 10.63 2.79 -3.55
N LEU A 111 11.65 3.26 -2.85
CA LEU A 111 12.18 4.62 -2.99
C LEU A 111 12.63 4.95 -4.42
N LYS A 112 13.00 3.94 -5.21
CA LYS A 112 13.36 4.09 -6.62
C LYS A 112 12.18 4.06 -7.57
N GLY A 113 10.94 3.89 -7.06
CA GLY A 113 9.72 3.89 -7.86
C GLY A 113 9.40 2.54 -8.51
N GLU A 114 10.06 1.44 -8.12
CA GLU A 114 9.60 0.11 -8.49
C GLU A 114 8.30 -0.19 -7.74
N ILE A 115 7.28 -0.65 -8.46
CA ILE A 115 5.98 -0.96 -7.85
C ILE A 115 5.55 -2.38 -8.19
N LEU A 116 5.18 -3.12 -7.17
CA LEU A 116 4.48 -4.40 -7.27
C LEU A 116 3.02 -4.22 -6.87
N VAL A 117 2.11 -4.67 -7.72
CA VAL A 117 0.67 -4.66 -7.47
C VAL A 117 0.17 -6.09 -7.33
N SER A 118 -0.46 -6.39 -6.21
CA SER A 118 -1.18 -7.65 -6.00
C SER A 118 -2.65 -7.45 -6.31
N LEU A 119 -3.15 -8.19 -7.29
CA LEU A 119 -4.58 -8.23 -7.64
C LEU A 119 -5.20 -9.48 -6.99
N VAL A 120 -6.07 -9.28 -6.00
CA VAL A 120 -6.70 -10.36 -5.22
C VAL A 120 -8.14 -10.58 -5.69
N TYR A 121 -8.47 -11.83 -6.04
CA TYR A 121 -9.75 -12.19 -6.64
C TYR A 121 -10.57 -13.15 -5.79
N ARG A 122 -11.90 -13.12 -6.00
CA ARG A 122 -12.86 -14.11 -5.48
C ARG A 122 -13.34 -15.11 -6.56
N CYS A 123 -12.51 -15.33 -7.58
CA CYS A 123 -12.72 -16.34 -8.62
C CYS A 123 -11.37 -16.92 -9.04
N PRO A 124 -11.33 -18.12 -9.63
CA PRO A 124 -10.11 -18.66 -10.21
C PRO A 124 -9.50 -17.73 -11.26
N LEU A 125 -8.19 -17.74 -11.37
CA LEU A 125 -7.41 -17.07 -12.40
C LEU A 125 -7.10 -18.06 -13.51
N ASP A 126 -7.35 -17.65 -14.75
CA ASP A 126 -7.17 -18.47 -15.95
C ASP A 126 -6.18 -17.85 -16.93
N ALA A 127 -5.96 -18.49 -18.07
CA ALA A 127 -5.05 -18.03 -19.12
C ALA A 127 -5.48 -16.67 -19.72
N ALA A 128 -6.79 -16.38 -19.76
CA ALA A 128 -7.27 -15.06 -20.21
C ALA A 128 -6.88 -13.96 -19.23
N TRP A 129 -7.00 -14.24 -17.93
CA TRP A 129 -6.51 -13.33 -16.89
C TRP A 129 -5.00 -13.11 -17.00
N GLU A 130 -4.21 -14.17 -17.17
CA GLU A 130 -2.76 -14.08 -17.27
C GLU A 130 -2.33 -13.20 -18.46
N THR A 131 -2.96 -13.39 -19.62
CA THR A 131 -2.71 -12.58 -20.82
C THR A 131 -3.05 -11.11 -20.60
N ALA A 132 -4.21 -10.82 -20.02
CA ALA A 132 -4.67 -9.47 -19.75
C ALA A 132 -3.79 -8.77 -18.69
N ALA A 133 -3.38 -9.49 -17.65
CA ALA A 133 -2.54 -8.95 -16.60
C ALA A 133 -1.09 -8.68 -17.08
N LYS A 134 -0.55 -9.50 -17.98
CA LYS A 134 0.75 -9.23 -18.63
C LYS A 134 0.70 -7.93 -19.45
N ALA A 135 -0.32 -7.77 -20.29
CA ALA A 135 -0.52 -6.54 -21.07
C ALA A 135 -0.64 -5.30 -20.16
N LEU A 136 -1.38 -5.40 -19.05
CA LEU A 136 -1.51 -4.32 -18.08
C LEU A 136 -0.18 -4.00 -17.39
N SER A 137 0.59 -5.02 -17.02
CA SER A 137 1.94 -4.89 -16.43
C SER A 137 2.88 -4.10 -17.34
N GLU A 138 2.89 -4.43 -18.61
CA GLU A 138 3.68 -3.73 -19.65
C GLU A 138 3.20 -2.29 -19.88
N GLN A 139 1.88 -2.11 -20.01
CA GLN A 139 1.25 -0.80 -20.24
C GLN A 139 1.58 0.21 -19.14
N LEU A 140 1.55 -0.22 -17.87
CA LEU A 140 1.76 0.65 -16.72
C LEU A 140 3.20 0.61 -16.19
N ASN A 141 4.06 -0.23 -16.76
CA ASN A 141 5.44 -0.47 -16.30
C ASN A 141 5.50 -0.80 -14.80
N ILE A 142 4.70 -1.77 -14.38
CA ILE A 142 4.62 -2.25 -13.00
C ILE A 142 4.72 -3.77 -12.95
N LYS A 143 5.14 -4.31 -11.82
CA LYS A 143 5.02 -5.75 -11.56
C LYS A 143 3.59 -6.08 -11.14
N ILE A 144 3.03 -7.16 -11.67
CA ILE A 144 1.70 -7.65 -11.28
C ILE A 144 1.79 -9.10 -10.80
N TYR A 145 1.07 -9.35 -9.74
CA TYR A 145 0.93 -10.62 -9.09
C TYR A 145 -0.55 -10.91 -8.83
N GLY A 146 -1.03 -12.07 -9.27
CA GLY A 146 -2.42 -12.48 -9.10
C GLY A 146 -2.61 -13.43 -7.93
N ARG A 147 -3.63 -13.19 -7.10
CA ARG A 147 -4.03 -14.05 -5.99
C ARG A 147 -5.51 -14.41 -6.03
N SER A 148 -5.82 -15.67 -5.82
CA SER A 148 -7.15 -16.18 -5.59
C SER A 148 -7.08 -17.32 -4.56
N ARG A 149 -8.23 -17.84 -4.12
CA ARG A 149 -8.25 -18.94 -3.15
C ARG A 149 -7.47 -20.15 -3.68
N GLY A 150 -6.32 -20.45 -3.04
CA GLY A 150 -5.46 -21.57 -3.42
C GLY A 150 -4.64 -21.38 -4.69
N GLN A 151 -4.69 -20.20 -5.33
CA GLN A 151 -3.90 -19.85 -6.51
C GLN A 151 -3.00 -18.66 -6.26
N LYS A 152 -1.79 -18.74 -6.80
CA LYS A 152 -0.79 -17.68 -6.84
C LYS A 152 -0.20 -17.65 -8.25
N LEU A 153 -0.44 -16.58 -9.02
CA LEU A 153 0.10 -16.39 -10.36
C LEU A 153 1.09 -15.22 -10.34
N ILE A 154 2.36 -15.55 -10.48
CA ILE A 154 3.46 -14.59 -10.54
C ILE A 154 3.76 -14.37 -12.03
N LEU A 155 3.61 -13.14 -12.54
CA LEU A 155 3.89 -12.85 -13.95
C LEU A 155 5.37 -12.64 -14.22
N THR A 156 6.06 -11.92 -13.32
CA THR A 156 7.50 -11.68 -13.37
C THR A 156 8.15 -12.02 -12.04
N ASP A 157 7.84 -11.24 -11.00
CA ASP A 157 8.34 -11.40 -9.65
C ASP A 157 7.21 -11.23 -8.63
N ASP A 158 7.37 -11.80 -7.44
CA ASP A 158 6.51 -11.54 -6.27
C ASP A 158 7.20 -10.63 -5.24
N TYR A 159 8.19 -9.86 -5.67
CA TYR A 159 9.01 -8.99 -4.83
C TYR A 159 9.46 -7.73 -5.57
N VAL A 160 9.82 -6.73 -4.80
CA VAL A 160 10.59 -5.55 -5.22
C VAL A 160 11.94 -5.54 -4.53
N VAL A 161 12.88 -4.76 -5.07
CA VAL A 161 14.19 -4.57 -4.45
C VAL A 161 14.31 -3.11 -3.98
N GLU A 162 14.26 -2.92 -2.66
CA GLU A 162 14.53 -1.62 -2.05
C GLU A 162 16.03 -1.39 -1.96
N GLU A 163 16.46 -0.16 -2.24
CA GLU A 163 17.85 0.25 -2.10
C GLU A 163 17.94 1.42 -1.13
N LEU A 164 18.64 1.19 -0.02
CA LEU A 164 18.86 2.18 1.02
C LEU A 164 20.31 2.62 1.04
N GLN A 165 20.52 3.92 1.07
CA GLN A 165 21.86 4.51 1.24
C GLN A 165 22.12 4.75 2.72
N VAL A 166 23.09 4.06 3.30
CA VAL A 166 23.52 4.25 4.70
C VAL A 166 24.99 4.63 4.69
N PHE A 167 25.27 5.90 5.01
CA PHE A 167 26.59 6.52 4.88
C PHE A 167 27.14 6.38 3.44
N ASP A 168 28.25 5.69 3.25
CA ASP A 168 28.94 5.46 1.98
C ASP A 168 28.53 4.15 1.29
N ARG A 169 27.56 3.40 1.87
CA ARG A 169 27.17 2.08 1.39
C ARG A 169 25.73 2.05 0.93
N THR A 170 25.48 1.33 -0.18
CA THR A 170 24.16 1.00 -0.66
C THR A 170 23.78 -0.41 -0.23
N TYR A 171 22.69 -0.53 0.49
CA TYR A 171 22.10 -1.82 0.89
C TYR A 171 20.91 -2.13 0.01
N LYS A 172 20.76 -3.40 -0.38
CA LYS A 172 19.65 -3.88 -1.20
C LYS A 172 18.85 -4.89 -0.39
N TYR A 173 17.53 -4.63 -0.31
CA TYR A 173 16.60 -5.47 0.41
C TYR A 173 15.54 -6.02 -0.54
N LYS A 174 15.40 -7.34 -0.56
CA LYS A 174 14.32 -8.00 -1.26
C LYS A 174 13.07 -7.98 -0.38
N GLN A 175 12.07 -7.20 -0.80
CA GLN A 175 10.77 -7.12 -0.13
C GLN A 175 9.77 -8.00 -0.87
N ILE A 176 9.43 -9.14 -0.26
CA ILE A 176 8.50 -10.11 -0.82
C ILE A 176 7.06 -9.68 -0.46
N GLU A 177 6.15 -9.71 -1.43
CA GLU A 177 4.76 -9.24 -1.27
C GLU A 177 4.04 -9.89 -0.08
N SER A 178 4.18 -11.20 0.09
CA SER A 178 3.52 -11.97 1.14
C SER A 178 4.21 -11.88 2.52
N SER A 179 5.34 -11.19 2.62
CA SER A 179 6.08 -10.99 3.86
C SER A 179 5.77 -9.64 4.48
N PHE A 180 6.05 -9.53 5.78
CA PHE A 180 5.98 -8.24 6.45
C PHE A 180 7.04 -7.30 5.87
N THR A 181 6.63 -6.09 5.55
CA THR A 181 7.49 -4.95 5.23
C THR A 181 7.05 -3.76 6.06
N GLN A 182 7.99 -2.98 6.58
CA GLN A 182 7.65 -1.77 7.30
C GLN A 182 7.02 -0.75 6.32
N PRO A 183 5.77 -0.33 6.55
CA PRO A 183 5.11 0.55 5.59
C PRO A 183 5.63 1.98 5.61
N ASN A 184 6.19 2.45 6.72
CA ASN A 184 6.75 3.79 6.85
C ASN A 184 8.24 3.76 6.56
N ARG A 185 8.66 4.35 5.43
CA ARG A 185 10.05 4.37 4.98
C ARG A 185 11.03 5.12 5.89
N SER A 186 10.52 6.00 6.76
CA SER A 186 11.40 6.72 7.71
C SER A 186 11.80 5.88 8.92
N GLU A 187 11.27 4.66 9.03
CA GLU A 187 11.60 3.69 10.08
C GLU A 187 12.61 2.62 9.61
N GLU A 188 13.07 2.69 8.34
CA GLU A 188 14.03 1.77 7.74
C GLU A 188 15.50 2.22 7.83
#